data_b9c13cdcbdc870d0d445a66b9f24848c
#
_entry.id   b9c13cdcbdc870d0d445a66b9f24848c
#
_cell.length_a   1.000
_cell.length_b   1.000
_cell.length_c   1.000
_cell.angle_alpha   90.00
_cell.angle_beta   90.00
_cell.angle_gamma   90.00
#
_symmetry.space_group_name_H-M   'P 1'
#
loop_
_entity.id
_entity.type
_entity.pdbx_description
1 polymer ?
#
loop_
_entity_poly.entity_id
_entity_poly.type
_entity_poly.pdbx_seq_one_letter_code
_entity_poly.pdbx_strand_id
1 'polypeptide(L)'
;MEQEGDKLTHQLFTIIDKTFITPLDKEDISDLTSAIDQVLDATYGTSDKLVLFKIQKPSPRMQEFVTLLVTASQEIYKAISELHKGKREKLLEYSKSISKCEHDGDNVYRIAIADLFEGHEAIDIIKLKEVYETLENALDRSRDVGDVIEDIALKYR
;
A
#
# COMPACT_ATOMS: atom_id res chain seq x y z
N MET A 1 11.82 10.14 -1.26
CA MET A 1 10.36 9.85 -1.20
C MET A 1 9.95 9.48 0.24
N GLU A 2 10.49 8.44 0.83
CA GLU A 2 10.16 8.04 2.22
C GLU A 2 10.39 9.18 3.21
N GLN A 3 11.57 9.82 3.27
CA GLN A 3 11.84 10.99 4.12
C GLN A 3 10.93 12.20 3.86
N GLU A 4 10.34 12.31 2.69
CA GLU A 4 9.37 13.36 2.37
C GLU A 4 7.98 12.98 2.87
N GLY A 5 7.63 11.69 2.79
CA GLY A 5 6.45 11.09 3.40
C GLY A 5 6.45 11.32 4.91
N ASP A 6 7.50 10.94 5.60
CA ASP A 6 7.70 11.15 7.04
C ASP A 6 7.47 12.60 7.46
N LYS A 7 8.02 13.55 6.69
CA LYS A 7 7.83 14.98 6.97
C LYS A 7 6.38 15.41 6.83
N LEU A 8 5.70 14.93 5.79
CA LEU A 8 4.28 15.25 5.56
C LEU A 8 3.40 14.63 6.65
N THR A 9 3.66 13.40 7.03
CA THR A 9 3.01 12.67 8.13
C THR A 9 3.17 13.44 9.44
N HIS A 10 4.40 13.85 9.78
CA HIS A 10 4.66 14.64 10.99
C HIS A 10 4.00 16.03 10.95
N GLN A 11 4.00 16.69 9.80
CA GLN A 11 3.31 17.98 9.63
C GLN A 11 1.81 17.83 9.83
N LEU A 12 1.20 16.79 9.25
CA LEU A 12 -0.22 16.53 9.38
C LEU A 12 -0.61 16.26 10.83
N PHE A 13 0.13 15.43 11.56
CA PHE A 13 -0.09 15.21 12.99
C PHE A 13 0.02 16.50 13.81
N THR A 14 1.00 17.34 13.48
CA THR A 14 1.14 18.66 14.15
C THR A 14 -0.06 19.58 13.88
N ILE A 15 -0.62 19.54 12.67
CA ILE A 15 -1.80 20.34 12.30
C ILE A 15 -3.04 19.81 13.01
N ILE A 16 -3.25 18.50 13.03
CA ILE A 16 -4.39 17.84 13.70
C ILE A 16 -4.40 18.16 15.19
N ASP A 17 -3.24 18.10 15.83
CA ASP A 17 -3.10 18.38 17.27
C ASP A 17 -3.52 19.83 17.61
N LYS A 18 -3.11 20.78 16.79
CA LYS A 18 -3.40 22.20 16.96
C LYS A 18 -4.79 22.65 16.50
N THR A 19 -5.47 21.83 15.70
CA THR A 19 -6.79 22.15 15.14
C THR A 19 -7.90 21.74 16.11
N PHE A 20 -8.78 22.67 16.47
CA PHE A 20 -9.85 22.38 17.44
C PHE A 20 -11.02 21.59 16.80
N ILE A 21 -11.38 21.93 15.56
CA ILE A 21 -12.47 21.30 14.81
C ILE A 21 -11.91 20.78 13.47
N THR A 22 -12.08 19.51 13.19
CA THR A 22 -11.69 18.85 11.94
C THR A 22 -12.93 18.31 11.21
N PRO A 23 -12.91 18.21 9.86
CA PRO A 23 -14.06 17.70 9.09
C PRO A 23 -14.32 16.20 9.29
N LEU A 24 -13.32 15.45 9.70
CA LEU A 24 -13.36 14.05 10.11
C LEU A 24 -12.83 13.96 11.55
N ASP A 25 -13.11 12.86 12.25
CA ASP A 25 -12.51 12.65 13.56
C ASP A 25 -10.98 12.62 13.46
N LYS A 26 -10.32 13.19 14.46
CA LYS A 26 -8.84 13.24 14.47
C LYS A 26 -8.21 11.85 14.42
N GLU A 27 -8.87 10.88 15.07
CA GLU A 27 -8.47 9.49 15.06
C GLU A 27 -8.50 8.91 13.64
N ASP A 28 -9.60 9.10 12.91
CA ASP A 28 -9.73 8.64 11.51
C ASP A 28 -8.66 9.24 10.58
N ILE A 29 -8.35 10.54 10.76
CA ILE A 29 -7.30 11.20 9.98
C ILE A 29 -5.92 10.63 10.35
N SER A 30 -5.69 10.37 11.63
CA SER A 30 -4.45 9.81 12.16
C SER A 30 -4.22 8.40 11.63
N ASP A 31 -5.24 7.55 11.69
CA ASP A 31 -5.18 6.16 11.24
C ASP A 31 -4.95 6.09 9.74
N LEU A 32 -5.68 6.89 8.95
CA LEU A 32 -5.50 6.97 7.51
C LEU A 32 -4.08 7.44 7.14
N THR A 33 -3.57 8.44 7.85
CA THR A 33 -2.21 8.95 7.63
C THR A 33 -1.16 7.88 7.91
N SER A 34 -1.29 7.19 9.05
CA SER A 34 -0.37 6.12 9.44
C SER A 34 -0.42 4.94 8.48
N ALA A 35 -1.60 4.56 8.01
CA ALA A 35 -1.74 3.47 7.04
C ALA A 35 -1.09 3.82 5.69
N ILE A 36 -1.24 5.05 5.20
CA ILE A 36 -0.60 5.50 3.95
C ILE A 36 0.92 5.53 4.09
N ASP A 37 1.44 5.99 5.23
CA ASP A 37 2.86 6.03 5.53
C ASP A 37 3.47 4.61 5.48
N GLN A 38 2.78 3.62 6.04
CA GLN A 38 3.19 2.20 5.98
C GLN A 38 3.25 1.65 4.55
N VAL A 39 2.37 2.08 3.63
CA VAL A 39 2.46 1.71 2.20
C VAL A 39 3.74 2.27 1.57
N LEU A 40 4.05 3.53 1.90
CA LEU A 40 5.25 4.19 1.39
C LEU A 40 6.52 3.51 1.89
N ASP A 41 6.58 3.18 3.19
CA ASP A 41 7.69 2.47 3.82
C ASP A 41 7.91 1.08 3.22
N ALA A 42 6.83 0.31 3.03
CA ALA A 42 6.91 -1.02 2.43
C ALA A 42 7.40 -0.96 0.97
N THR A 43 6.92 0.04 0.21
CA THR A 43 7.35 0.28 -1.17
C THR A 43 8.83 0.69 -1.24
N TYR A 44 9.27 1.55 -0.33
CA TYR A 44 10.67 1.96 -0.21
C TYR A 44 11.55 0.76 0.16
N GLY A 45 11.17 -0.03 1.15
CA GLY A 45 11.88 -1.25 1.55
C GLY A 45 12.05 -2.24 0.41
N THR A 46 11.05 -2.36 -0.48
CA THR A 46 11.18 -3.16 -1.71
C THR A 46 12.25 -2.61 -2.65
N SER A 47 12.23 -1.30 -2.88
CA SER A 47 13.20 -0.61 -3.74
C SER A 47 14.63 -0.76 -3.21
N ASP A 48 14.81 -0.65 -1.89
CA ASP A 48 16.10 -0.84 -1.23
C ASP A 48 16.62 -2.27 -1.40
N LYS A 49 15.76 -3.29 -1.25
CA LYS A 49 16.15 -4.69 -1.48
C LYS A 49 16.55 -4.97 -2.94
N LEU A 50 15.88 -4.36 -3.93
CA LEU A 50 16.29 -4.49 -5.33
C LEU A 50 17.72 -4.01 -5.55
N VAL A 51 18.09 -2.88 -4.94
CA VAL A 51 19.44 -2.31 -5.00
C VAL A 51 20.43 -3.18 -4.24
N LEU A 52 20.11 -3.54 -2.99
CA LEU A 52 20.98 -4.34 -2.10
C LEU A 52 21.31 -5.70 -2.72
N PHE A 53 20.34 -6.38 -3.31
CA PHE A 53 20.51 -7.69 -3.93
C PHE A 53 21.03 -7.61 -5.35
N LYS A 54 21.25 -6.40 -5.88
CA LYS A 54 21.75 -6.14 -7.25
C LYS A 54 20.87 -6.78 -8.33
N ILE A 55 19.56 -6.72 -8.15
CA ILE A 55 18.61 -7.22 -9.13
C ILE A 55 18.55 -6.22 -10.28
N GLN A 56 19.13 -6.60 -11.40
CA GLN A 56 19.27 -5.71 -12.57
C GLN A 56 18.04 -5.72 -13.47
N LYS A 57 17.32 -6.82 -13.47
CA LYS A 57 16.13 -6.99 -14.33
C LYS A 57 14.98 -7.55 -13.50
N PRO A 58 13.87 -6.81 -13.40
CA PRO A 58 12.69 -7.31 -12.71
C PRO A 58 12.11 -8.51 -13.44
N SER A 59 11.66 -9.51 -12.68
CA SER A 59 10.96 -10.67 -13.21
C SER A 59 9.55 -10.27 -13.70
N PRO A 60 8.92 -11.09 -14.56
CA PRO A 60 7.51 -10.87 -14.94
C PRO A 60 6.59 -10.78 -13.71
N ARG A 61 6.82 -11.58 -12.67
CA ARG A 61 6.03 -11.55 -11.42
C ARG A 61 6.20 -10.24 -10.65
N MET A 62 7.42 -9.68 -10.59
CA MET A 62 7.63 -8.35 -10.02
C MET A 62 6.85 -7.27 -10.78
N GLN A 63 6.77 -7.36 -12.11
CA GLN A 63 6.02 -6.42 -12.93
C GLN A 63 4.50 -6.52 -12.66
N GLU A 64 3.98 -7.73 -12.46
CA GLU A 64 2.59 -7.94 -12.06
C GLU A 64 2.30 -7.26 -10.71
N PHE A 65 3.13 -7.47 -9.69
CA PHE A 65 3.02 -6.80 -8.40
C PHE A 65 3.04 -5.28 -8.52
N VAL A 66 3.98 -4.73 -9.27
CA VAL A 66 4.09 -3.27 -9.46
C VAL A 66 2.84 -2.73 -10.13
N THR A 67 2.25 -3.44 -11.09
CA THR A 67 1.00 -3.05 -11.73
C THR A 67 -0.17 -2.98 -10.73
N LEU A 68 -0.26 -3.98 -9.84
CA LEU A 68 -1.28 -4.00 -8.79
C LEU A 68 -1.07 -2.88 -7.76
N LEU A 69 0.19 -2.63 -7.33
CA LEU A 69 0.53 -1.54 -6.42
C LEU A 69 0.20 -0.16 -6.99
N VAL A 70 0.51 0.06 -8.27
CA VAL A 70 0.14 1.31 -8.96
C VAL A 70 -1.39 1.46 -9.00
N THR A 71 -2.11 0.39 -9.29
CA THR A 71 -3.59 0.42 -9.30
C THR A 71 -4.14 0.72 -7.92
N ALA A 72 -3.68 0.03 -6.87
CA ALA A 72 -4.09 0.27 -5.49
C ALA A 72 -3.80 1.72 -5.06
N SER A 73 -2.61 2.25 -5.37
CA SER A 73 -2.24 3.64 -5.07
C SER A 73 -3.13 4.66 -5.76
N GLN A 74 -3.56 4.39 -7.00
CA GLN A 74 -4.50 5.25 -7.73
C GLN A 74 -5.89 5.23 -7.09
N GLU A 75 -6.36 4.07 -6.65
CA GLU A 75 -7.65 3.95 -5.96
C GLU A 75 -7.61 4.64 -4.58
N ILE A 76 -6.53 4.51 -3.82
CA ILE A 76 -6.29 5.25 -2.57
C ILE A 76 -6.34 6.77 -2.83
N TYR A 77 -5.64 7.26 -3.84
CA TYR A 77 -5.65 8.69 -4.20
C TYR A 77 -7.06 9.19 -4.54
N LYS A 78 -7.83 8.42 -5.33
CA LYS A 78 -9.22 8.75 -5.66
C LYS A 78 -10.10 8.79 -4.42
N ALA A 79 -9.97 7.80 -3.53
CA ALA A 79 -10.73 7.72 -2.30
C ALA A 79 -10.48 8.96 -1.41
N ILE A 80 -9.20 9.31 -1.19
CA ILE A 80 -8.83 10.50 -0.42
C ILE A 80 -9.39 11.77 -1.04
N SER A 81 -9.33 11.90 -2.37
CA SER A 81 -9.86 13.04 -3.10
C SER A 81 -11.39 13.18 -3.00
N GLU A 82 -12.09 12.09 -2.71
CA GLU A 82 -13.56 12.07 -2.54
C GLU A 82 -14.01 12.15 -1.07
N LEU A 83 -13.10 12.00 -0.09
CA LEU A 83 -13.44 12.01 1.34
C LEU A 83 -14.28 13.23 1.75
N HIS A 84 -13.89 14.43 1.28
CA HIS A 84 -14.58 15.69 1.61
C HIS A 84 -15.95 15.83 0.94
N LYS A 85 -16.27 15.00 -0.07
CA LYS A 85 -17.55 15.04 -0.80
C LYS A 85 -18.62 14.14 -0.19
N GLY A 86 -18.25 13.31 0.80
CA GLY A 86 -19.16 12.46 1.55
C GLY A 86 -19.91 11.40 0.73
N LYS A 87 -19.39 10.99 -0.44
CA LYS A 87 -20.04 9.97 -1.29
C LYS A 87 -19.64 8.57 -0.84
N ARG A 88 -20.36 8.07 0.18
CA ARG A 88 -20.14 6.76 0.80
C ARG A 88 -19.98 5.62 -0.21
N GLU A 89 -20.90 5.52 -1.17
CA GLU A 89 -20.90 4.43 -2.15
C GLU A 89 -19.57 4.38 -2.93
N LYS A 90 -19.05 5.56 -3.31
CA LYS A 90 -17.77 5.64 -4.01
C LYS A 90 -16.59 5.23 -3.15
N LEU A 91 -16.58 5.62 -1.87
CA LEU A 91 -15.51 5.22 -0.95
C LEU A 91 -15.48 3.69 -0.79
N LEU A 92 -16.67 3.07 -0.66
CA LEU A 92 -16.79 1.60 -0.59
C LEU A 92 -16.37 0.91 -1.91
N GLU A 93 -16.62 1.54 -3.07
CA GLU A 93 -16.13 1.03 -4.36
C GLU A 93 -14.60 1.07 -4.43
N TYR A 94 -13.98 2.15 -3.99
CA TYR A 94 -12.51 2.26 -3.96
C TYR A 94 -11.89 1.27 -2.98
N SER A 95 -12.42 1.13 -1.74
CA SER A 95 -11.97 0.12 -0.78
C SER A 95 -12.00 -1.29 -1.37
N LYS A 96 -13.11 -1.68 -2.02
CA LYS A 96 -13.22 -2.98 -2.71
C LYS A 96 -12.20 -3.15 -3.83
N SER A 97 -11.92 -2.10 -4.60
CA SER A 97 -10.89 -2.15 -5.65
C SER A 97 -9.50 -2.36 -5.06
N ILE A 98 -9.18 -1.72 -3.94
CA ILE A 98 -7.91 -1.88 -3.22
C ILE A 98 -7.78 -3.31 -2.70
N SER A 99 -8.81 -3.82 -2.01
CA SER A 99 -8.85 -5.20 -1.51
C SER A 99 -8.71 -6.24 -2.63
N LYS A 100 -9.25 -5.94 -3.82
CA LYS A 100 -9.07 -6.79 -4.98
C LYS A 100 -7.60 -6.83 -5.45
N CYS A 101 -6.89 -5.69 -5.43
CA CYS A 101 -5.47 -5.65 -5.79
C CYS A 101 -4.63 -6.51 -4.85
N GLU A 102 -4.91 -6.47 -3.53
CA GLU A 102 -4.23 -7.35 -2.55
C GLU A 102 -4.54 -8.83 -2.83
N HIS A 103 -5.80 -9.20 -2.99
CA HIS A 103 -6.17 -10.58 -3.29
C HIS A 103 -5.53 -11.12 -4.60
N ASP A 104 -5.47 -10.28 -5.64
CA ASP A 104 -4.78 -10.63 -6.89
C ASP A 104 -3.26 -10.75 -6.64
N GLY A 105 -2.67 -9.92 -5.77
CA GLY A 105 -1.29 -9.97 -5.32
C GLY A 105 -0.94 -11.27 -4.59
N ASP A 106 -1.80 -11.72 -3.69
CA ASP A 106 -1.69 -13.02 -3.02
C ASP A 106 -1.55 -14.17 -4.01
N ASN A 107 -2.35 -14.12 -5.08
CA ASN A 107 -2.28 -15.15 -6.12
C ASN A 107 -0.95 -15.07 -6.90
N VAL A 108 -0.49 -13.84 -7.24
CA VAL A 108 0.82 -13.63 -7.86
C VAL A 108 1.94 -14.14 -6.95
N TYR A 109 1.85 -13.86 -5.64
CA TYR A 109 2.84 -14.33 -4.65
C TYR A 109 2.95 -15.85 -4.63
N ARG A 110 1.83 -16.56 -4.50
CA ARG A 110 1.81 -18.05 -4.46
C ARG A 110 2.45 -18.64 -5.71
N ILE A 111 2.12 -18.10 -6.89
CA ILE A 111 2.71 -18.55 -8.16
C ILE A 111 4.20 -18.20 -8.22
N ALA A 112 4.58 -16.98 -7.84
CA ALA A 112 5.97 -16.54 -7.84
C ALA A 112 6.85 -17.42 -6.93
N ILE A 113 6.36 -17.77 -5.76
CA ILE A 113 7.06 -18.68 -4.83
C ILE A 113 7.19 -20.09 -5.43
N ALA A 114 6.14 -20.62 -6.04
CA ALA A 114 6.21 -21.93 -6.70
C ALA A 114 7.24 -21.94 -7.83
N ASP A 115 7.22 -20.93 -8.69
CA ASP A 115 8.15 -20.78 -9.83
C ASP A 115 9.63 -20.72 -9.37
N LEU A 116 9.92 -20.19 -8.15
CA LEU A 116 11.29 -20.10 -7.63
C LEU A 116 11.96 -21.45 -7.41
N PHE A 117 11.19 -22.51 -7.09
CA PHE A 117 11.73 -23.83 -6.84
C PHE A 117 11.95 -24.64 -8.13
N GLU A 118 11.60 -24.06 -9.29
CA GLU A 118 11.78 -24.67 -10.59
C GLU A 118 13.01 -24.07 -11.30
N GLY A 119 14.20 -24.60 -11.02
CA GLY A 119 15.41 -24.32 -11.80
C GLY A 119 16.20 -23.06 -11.43
N HIS A 120 16.00 -22.53 -10.21
CA HIS A 120 16.81 -21.41 -9.70
C HIS A 120 17.89 -21.90 -8.73
N GLU A 121 19.01 -21.16 -8.69
CA GLU A 121 20.06 -21.37 -7.70
C GLU A 121 19.60 -20.94 -6.30
N ALA A 122 20.08 -21.61 -5.24
CA ALA A 122 19.63 -21.35 -3.87
C ALA A 122 19.77 -19.87 -3.43
N ILE A 123 20.82 -19.18 -3.87
CA ILE A 123 21.04 -17.75 -3.58
C ILE A 123 19.99 -16.87 -4.26
N ASP A 124 19.61 -17.21 -5.50
CA ASP A 124 18.60 -16.44 -6.22
C ASP A 124 17.20 -16.68 -5.62
N ILE A 125 16.91 -17.90 -5.18
CA ILE A 125 15.68 -18.21 -4.45
C ILE A 125 15.56 -17.32 -3.21
N ILE A 126 16.61 -17.22 -2.40
CA ILE A 126 16.60 -16.40 -1.19
C ILE A 126 16.35 -14.94 -1.52
N LYS A 127 17.08 -14.36 -2.48
CA LYS A 127 16.94 -12.96 -2.88
C LYS A 127 15.56 -12.65 -3.43
N LEU A 128 15.09 -13.46 -4.37
CA LEU A 128 13.81 -13.23 -5.04
C LEU A 128 12.63 -13.42 -4.07
N LYS A 129 12.71 -14.45 -3.19
CA LYS A 129 11.72 -14.67 -2.15
C LYS A 129 11.56 -13.42 -1.27
N GLU A 130 12.67 -12.87 -0.77
CA GLU A 130 12.68 -11.65 0.04
C GLU A 130 12.05 -10.44 -0.69
N VAL A 131 12.27 -10.30 -1.99
CA VAL A 131 11.67 -9.23 -2.79
C VAL A 131 10.18 -9.46 -2.96
N TYR A 132 9.75 -10.69 -3.26
CA TYR A 132 8.32 -11.00 -3.39
C TYR A 132 7.56 -10.78 -2.08
N GLU A 133 8.14 -11.14 -0.94
CA GLU A 133 7.56 -10.89 0.38
C GLU A 133 7.37 -9.39 0.66
N THR A 134 8.32 -8.55 0.24
CA THR A 134 8.16 -7.10 0.43
C THR A 134 7.15 -6.46 -0.53
N LEU A 135 7.02 -6.99 -1.74
CA LEU A 135 6.00 -6.55 -2.70
C LEU A 135 4.59 -6.93 -2.22
N GLU A 136 4.41 -8.15 -1.74
CA GLU A 136 3.15 -8.61 -1.14
C GLU A 136 2.80 -7.79 0.10
N ASN A 137 3.75 -7.57 1.01
CA ASN A 137 3.54 -6.70 2.17
C ASN A 137 3.12 -5.27 1.78
N ALA A 138 3.63 -4.72 0.70
CA ALA A 138 3.19 -3.39 0.24
C ALA A 138 1.72 -3.39 -0.25
N LEU A 139 1.23 -4.48 -0.82
CA LEU A 139 -0.18 -4.65 -1.15
C LEU A 139 -1.05 -4.85 0.10
N ASP A 140 -0.57 -5.62 1.08
CA ASP A 140 -1.22 -5.77 2.38
C ASP A 140 -1.39 -4.41 3.07
N ARG A 141 -0.33 -3.58 3.12
CA ARG A 141 -0.43 -2.22 3.65
C ARG A 141 -1.42 -1.36 2.85
N SER A 142 -1.51 -1.56 1.53
CA SER A 142 -2.50 -0.86 0.72
C SER A 142 -3.93 -1.27 1.09
N ARG A 143 -4.16 -2.54 1.41
CA ARG A 143 -5.44 -3.03 1.91
C ARG A 143 -5.80 -2.41 3.27
N ASP A 144 -4.83 -2.31 4.19
CA ASP A 144 -5.06 -1.63 5.48
C ASP A 144 -5.59 -0.20 5.27
N VAL A 145 -5.08 0.54 4.27
CA VAL A 145 -5.64 1.85 3.88
C VAL A 145 -7.08 1.72 3.39
N GLY A 146 -7.37 0.69 2.59
CA GLY A 146 -8.73 0.41 2.11
C GLY A 146 -9.71 0.16 3.26
N ASP A 147 -9.30 -0.59 4.28
CA ASP A 147 -10.09 -0.89 5.46
C ASP A 147 -10.40 0.38 6.27
N VAL A 148 -9.41 1.25 6.48
CA VAL A 148 -9.62 2.57 7.13
C VAL A 148 -10.59 3.45 6.32
N ILE A 149 -10.48 3.46 4.99
CA ILE A 149 -11.41 4.20 4.12
C ILE A 149 -12.83 3.65 4.24
N GLU A 150 -12.99 2.33 4.33
CA GLU A 150 -14.28 1.68 4.55
C GLU A 150 -14.89 2.07 5.90
N ASP A 151 -14.12 2.04 6.98
CA ASP A 151 -14.54 2.45 8.31
C ASP A 151 -15.01 3.91 8.34
N ILE A 152 -14.26 4.81 7.71
CA ILE A 152 -14.67 6.21 7.54
C ILE A 152 -15.99 6.28 6.75
N ALA A 153 -16.12 5.56 5.65
CA ALA A 153 -17.33 5.57 4.82
C ALA A 153 -18.58 5.03 5.57
N LEU A 154 -18.39 4.10 6.50
CA LEU A 154 -19.46 3.56 7.33
C LEU A 154 -19.86 4.50 8.48
N LYS A 155 -18.92 5.28 8.99
CA LYS A 155 -19.10 6.19 10.14
C LYS A 155 -19.78 7.49 9.72
N TYR A 156 -19.43 8.05 8.57
CA TYR A 156 -19.97 9.31 8.07
C TYR A 156 -21.07 9.05 7.02
N ARG A 157 -22.30 9.41 7.38
CA ARG A 157 -23.50 9.25 6.54
C ARG A 157 -23.88 10.55 5.86
#